data_aa9d4e66cd7bd35fb83253569af05386
#
_entry.id   aa9d4e66cd7bd35fb83253569af05386
#
_cell.length_a   1.000
_cell.length_b   1.000
_cell.length_c   1.000
_cell.angle_alpha   90.00
_cell.angle_beta   90.00
_cell.angle_gamma   90.00
#
_symmetry.space_group_name_H-M   'P 1'
#
loop_
_entity.id
_entity.type
_entity.pdbx_description
1 polymer ?
#
loop_
_entity_poly.entity_id
_entity_poly.type
_entity_poly.pdbx_seq_one_letter_code
_entity_poly.pdbx_strand_id
1 'polypeptide(L)'
;MTPSTQFQLYPTAAATFEELAMLFPSDVLTEEQLALPFTVGVSVRFYGPKSGRLEVRASEGIVPAITENMLGADGAVDPQLQTDALGELGNVLCGNVVSAMTNGIGVFHLHPPRPMDPAQFSELLEPNEECVNIGFDEGRAQVRLFLSSR
;
A
#
# COMPACT_ATOMS: atom_id res chain seq x y z
N MET A 1 22.08 -11.36 -16.42
CA MET A 1 20.99 -10.77 -15.64
C MET A 1 20.32 -9.65 -16.40
N THR A 2 19.05 -9.75 -16.57
CA THR A 2 18.32 -8.74 -17.32
C THR A 2 17.58 -7.81 -16.38
N PRO A 3 17.59 -6.50 -16.69
CA PRO A 3 16.84 -5.55 -15.87
C PRO A 3 15.35 -5.86 -15.79
N SER A 4 14.83 -6.53 -16.81
CA SER A 4 13.40 -6.83 -16.88
C SER A 4 12.93 -7.76 -15.77
N THR A 5 13.86 -8.49 -15.11
CA THR A 5 13.49 -9.39 -14.02
C THR A 5 13.55 -8.72 -12.66
N GLN A 6 14.00 -7.48 -12.60
CA GLN A 6 14.08 -6.79 -11.33
C GLN A 6 12.72 -6.28 -10.91
N PHE A 7 12.37 -6.58 -9.67
CA PHE A 7 11.15 -6.08 -9.08
C PHE A 7 11.29 -4.60 -8.73
N GLN A 8 10.24 -3.83 -8.99
CA GLN A 8 10.17 -2.43 -8.60
C GLN A 8 8.87 -2.20 -7.85
N LEU A 9 8.97 -1.65 -6.65
CA LEU A 9 7.83 -1.45 -5.78
C LEU A 9 6.86 -0.41 -6.31
N TYR A 10 7.40 0.71 -6.80
CA TYR A 10 6.52 1.82 -7.21
C TYR A 10 5.55 1.44 -8.32
N PRO A 11 6.00 0.88 -9.44
CA PRO A 11 5.06 0.55 -10.52
C PRO A 11 3.98 -0.44 -10.07
N THR A 12 4.35 -1.42 -9.24
CA THR A 12 3.38 -2.41 -8.76
C THR A 12 2.35 -1.75 -7.84
N ALA A 13 2.81 -0.90 -6.94
CA ALA A 13 1.90 -0.21 -6.01
C ALA A 13 1.00 0.75 -6.76
N ALA A 14 1.57 1.56 -7.66
CA ALA A 14 0.80 2.54 -8.42
C ALA A 14 -0.27 1.86 -9.26
N ALA A 15 0.07 0.75 -9.92
CA ALA A 15 -0.88 0.01 -10.74
C ALA A 15 -2.02 -0.54 -9.89
N THR A 16 -1.73 -0.99 -8.69
CA THR A 16 -2.76 -1.53 -7.80
C THR A 16 -3.76 -0.45 -7.40
N PHE A 17 -3.27 0.74 -7.03
CA PHE A 17 -4.18 1.84 -6.71
C PHE A 17 -5.06 2.19 -7.90
N GLU A 18 -4.48 2.22 -9.08
CA GLU A 18 -5.22 2.58 -10.28
C GLU A 18 -6.26 1.53 -10.64
N GLU A 19 -5.88 0.26 -10.64
CA GLU A 19 -6.74 -0.82 -11.10
C GLU A 19 -7.83 -1.17 -10.09
N LEU A 20 -7.51 -1.15 -8.81
CA LEU A 20 -8.47 -1.55 -7.78
C LEU A 20 -9.32 -0.38 -7.29
N ALA A 21 -8.70 0.76 -7.06
CA ALA A 21 -9.34 1.87 -6.40
C ALA A 21 -9.60 3.05 -7.32
N MET A 22 -9.19 2.98 -8.58
CA MET A 22 -9.35 4.05 -9.57
C MET A 22 -8.77 5.37 -9.08
N LEU A 23 -7.66 5.29 -8.37
CA LEU A 23 -6.86 6.44 -7.98
C LEU A 23 -5.64 6.50 -8.88
N PHE A 24 -5.50 7.61 -9.58
CA PHE A 24 -4.48 7.74 -10.62
C PHE A 24 -3.29 8.52 -10.08
N PRO A 25 -2.08 7.91 -10.11
CA PRO A 25 -0.91 8.58 -9.56
C PRO A 25 -0.60 9.86 -10.32
N SER A 26 -0.18 10.88 -9.59
CA SER A 26 0.29 12.13 -10.17
C SER A 26 1.67 11.92 -10.81
N ASP A 27 1.93 12.66 -11.89
CA ASP A 27 3.24 12.57 -12.54
C ASP A 27 4.36 13.06 -11.63
N VAL A 28 4.08 14.07 -10.83
CA VAL A 28 5.06 14.67 -9.93
C VAL A 28 4.48 14.72 -8.53
N LEU A 29 5.27 14.29 -7.56
CA LEU A 29 4.91 14.36 -6.16
C LEU A 29 5.36 15.74 -5.63
N THR A 30 4.39 16.56 -5.27
CA THR A 30 4.68 17.94 -4.85
C THR A 30 5.14 17.98 -3.40
N GLU A 31 5.76 19.11 -3.03
CA GLU A 31 6.13 19.32 -1.63
C GLU A 31 4.90 19.36 -0.73
N GLU A 32 3.80 19.91 -1.24
CA GLU A 32 2.56 19.94 -0.49
C GLU A 32 2.04 18.54 -0.20
N GLN A 33 2.10 17.66 -1.21
CA GLN A 33 1.68 16.28 -1.02
C GLN A 33 2.58 15.57 0.00
N LEU A 34 3.88 15.79 -0.09
CA LEU A 34 4.83 15.16 0.84
C LEU A 34 4.63 15.64 2.27
N ALA A 35 4.08 16.84 2.45
CA ALA A 35 3.84 17.38 3.78
C ALA A 35 2.53 16.91 4.41
N LEU A 36 1.66 16.25 3.66
CA LEU A 36 0.40 15.77 4.21
C LEU A 36 0.65 14.69 5.25
N PRO A 37 0.08 14.84 6.45
CA PRO A 37 0.27 13.81 7.48
C PRO A 37 -0.51 12.55 7.14
N PHE A 38 0.00 11.41 7.56
CA PHE A 38 -0.74 10.17 7.47
C PHE A 38 -1.71 10.08 8.63
N THR A 39 -2.93 9.68 8.34
CA THR A 39 -3.98 9.57 9.35
C THR A 39 -4.43 8.13 9.56
N VAL A 40 -4.08 7.23 8.65
CA VAL A 40 -4.54 5.85 8.71
C VAL A 40 -3.52 4.97 8.00
N GLY A 41 -3.49 3.70 8.37
CA GLY A 41 -2.62 2.75 7.72
C GLY A 41 -3.05 1.33 8.00
N VAL A 42 -2.54 0.42 7.18
CA VAL A 42 -2.80 -1.01 7.31
C VAL A 42 -1.50 -1.77 7.09
N SER A 43 -1.35 -2.88 7.79
CA SER A 43 -0.18 -3.74 7.70
C SER A 43 -0.62 -5.15 7.33
N VAL A 44 0.08 -5.75 6.37
CA VAL A 44 -0.19 -7.12 5.93
C VAL A 44 1.11 -7.91 6.00
N ARG A 45 1.10 -8.98 6.78
CA ARG A 45 2.25 -9.88 6.87
C ARG A 45 2.11 -11.02 5.88
N PHE A 46 3.24 -11.46 5.36
CA PHE A 46 3.26 -12.57 4.41
C PHE A 46 4.46 -13.47 4.69
N TYR A 47 4.32 -14.72 4.27
CA TYR A 47 5.43 -15.68 4.34
C TYR A 47 5.30 -16.69 3.20
N GLY A 48 6.43 -17.29 2.87
CA GLY A 48 6.54 -18.20 1.76
C GLY A 48 7.99 -18.25 1.31
N PRO A 49 8.26 -18.23 0.00
CA PRO A 49 9.64 -18.13 -0.48
C PRO A 49 10.38 -16.94 0.08
N LYS A 50 9.67 -15.85 0.31
CA LYS A 50 10.16 -14.68 1.04
C LYS A 50 9.13 -14.34 2.10
N SER A 51 9.58 -13.77 3.20
CA SER A 51 8.71 -13.40 4.30
C SER A 51 8.94 -11.95 4.65
N GLY A 52 7.89 -11.29 5.16
CA GLY A 52 7.99 -9.90 5.54
C GLY A 52 6.64 -9.29 5.82
N ARG A 53 6.57 -7.99 5.65
CA ARG A 53 5.31 -7.27 5.79
C ARG A 53 5.25 -6.11 4.82
N LEU A 54 4.05 -5.77 4.42
CA LEU A 54 3.79 -4.60 3.60
C LEU A 54 2.88 -3.68 4.38
N GLU A 55 3.19 -2.39 4.37
CA GLU A 55 2.39 -1.39 5.07
C GLU A 55 1.96 -0.33 4.08
N VAL A 56 0.71 0.12 4.23
CA VAL A 56 0.18 1.22 3.44
C VAL A 56 -0.26 2.30 4.42
N ARG A 57 0.27 3.50 4.25
CA ARG A 57 -0.13 4.66 5.02
C ARG A 57 -0.79 5.65 4.07
N ALA A 58 -1.79 6.36 4.55
CA ALA A 58 -2.54 7.27 3.69
C ALA A 58 -2.88 8.56 4.42
N SER A 59 -2.88 9.66 3.66
CA SER A 59 -3.35 10.93 4.17
C SER A 59 -4.88 10.97 4.15
N GLU A 60 -5.44 12.01 4.74
CA GLU A 60 -6.86 12.05 5.10
C GLU A 60 -7.81 11.82 3.92
N GLY A 61 -7.49 12.35 2.74
CA GLY A 61 -8.40 12.27 1.62
C GLY A 61 -8.41 10.95 0.87
N ILE A 62 -7.43 10.07 1.12
CA ILE A 62 -7.26 8.86 0.32
C ILE A 62 -8.31 7.81 0.62
N VAL A 63 -8.55 7.52 1.90
CA VAL A 63 -9.41 6.38 2.25
C VAL A 63 -10.87 6.63 1.89
N PRO A 64 -11.43 7.83 2.10
CA PRO A 64 -12.78 8.08 1.58
C PRO A 64 -12.89 7.89 0.07
N ALA A 65 -11.87 8.31 -0.69
CA ALA A 65 -11.87 8.14 -2.14
C ALA A 65 -11.81 6.66 -2.53
N ILE A 66 -10.93 5.89 -1.89
CA ILE A 66 -10.87 4.44 -2.12
C ILE A 66 -12.22 3.80 -1.84
N THR A 67 -12.80 4.15 -0.71
CA THR A 67 -14.04 3.52 -0.25
C THR A 67 -15.17 3.82 -1.20
N GLU A 68 -15.28 5.07 -1.62
CA GLU A 68 -16.33 5.46 -2.56
C GLU A 68 -16.16 4.72 -3.89
N ASN A 69 -14.94 4.65 -4.39
CA ASN A 69 -14.68 4.01 -5.68
C ASN A 69 -14.89 2.51 -5.66
N MET A 70 -14.59 1.87 -4.53
CA MET A 70 -14.72 0.42 -4.42
C MET A 70 -16.10 -0.03 -3.96
N LEU A 71 -16.74 0.74 -3.08
CA LEU A 71 -17.96 0.28 -2.40
C LEU A 71 -19.16 1.21 -2.61
N GLY A 72 -18.98 2.34 -3.28
CA GLY A 72 -20.08 3.25 -3.57
C GLY A 72 -20.09 4.46 -2.67
N ALA A 73 -21.00 5.41 -2.96
CA ALA A 73 -21.01 6.74 -2.35
C ALA A 73 -21.16 6.70 -0.83
N ASP A 74 -21.97 5.78 -0.31
CA ASP A 74 -22.19 5.69 1.14
C ASP A 74 -20.92 5.29 1.89
N GLY A 75 -20.00 4.60 1.21
CA GLY A 75 -18.76 4.16 1.82
C GLY A 75 -17.84 5.29 2.20
N ALA A 76 -17.96 6.44 1.54
CA ALA A 76 -17.04 7.57 1.79
C ALA A 76 -17.13 8.09 3.22
N VAL A 77 -18.26 7.88 3.90
CA VAL A 77 -18.49 8.43 5.24
C VAL A 77 -18.63 7.36 6.31
N ASP A 78 -18.65 6.09 5.95
CA ASP A 78 -18.84 4.99 6.91
C ASP A 78 -17.48 4.46 7.36
N PRO A 79 -17.10 4.66 8.66
CA PRO A 79 -15.77 4.23 9.13
C PRO A 79 -15.51 2.74 8.96
N GLN A 80 -16.54 1.89 9.13
CA GLN A 80 -16.34 0.46 8.99
C GLN A 80 -16.03 0.10 7.54
N LEU A 81 -16.77 0.69 6.59
CA LEU A 81 -16.50 0.44 5.19
C LEU A 81 -15.14 0.99 4.78
N GLN A 82 -14.71 2.10 5.38
CA GLN A 82 -13.38 2.64 5.11
C GLN A 82 -12.29 1.68 5.59
N THR A 83 -12.46 1.10 6.76
CA THR A 83 -11.52 0.11 7.28
C THR A 83 -11.47 -1.11 6.37
N ASP A 84 -12.63 -1.58 5.93
CA ASP A 84 -12.73 -2.75 5.06
C ASP A 84 -12.07 -2.47 3.71
N ALA A 85 -12.30 -1.29 3.14
CA ALA A 85 -11.73 -0.95 1.84
C ALA A 85 -10.21 -0.85 1.90
N LEU A 86 -9.69 -0.21 2.95
CA LEU A 86 -8.24 -0.10 3.10
C LEU A 86 -7.61 -1.48 3.32
N GLY A 87 -8.27 -2.34 4.10
CA GLY A 87 -7.80 -3.70 4.31
C GLY A 87 -7.75 -4.50 3.01
N GLU A 88 -8.79 -4.37 2.20
CA GLU A 88 -8.83 -5.05 0.91
C GLU A 88 -7.74 -4.54 -0.01
N LEU A 89 -7.54 -3.23 -0.06
CA LEU A 89 -6.47 -2.66 -0.86
C LEU A 89 -5.11 -3.19 -0.40
N GLY A 90 -4.87 -3.22 0.91
CA GLY A 90 -3.62 -3.72 1.45
C GLY A 90 -3.38 -5.19 1.08
N ASN A 91 -4.42 -6.00 1.17
CA ASN A 91 -4.33 -7.41 0.83
C ASN A 91 -4.00 -7.61 -0.66
N VAL A 92 -4.72 -6.93 -1.54
CA VAL A 92 -4.49 -7.04 -2.98
C VAL A 92 -3.10 -6.52 -3.34
N LEU A 93 -2.73 -5.38 -2.76
CA LEU A 93 -1.41 -4.81 -3.02
C LEU A 93 -0.30 -5.77 -2.56
N CYS A 94 -0.44 -6.34 -1.36
CA CYS A 94 0.54 -7.29 -0.86
C CYS A 94 0.66 -8.50 -1.80
N GLY A 95 -0.47 -9.03 -2.23
CA GLY A 95 -0.46 -10.15 -3.18
C GLY A 95 0.24 -9.81 -4.48
N ASN A 96 -0.04 -8.62 -5.02
CA ASN A 96 0.60 -8.18 -6.26
C ASN A 96 2.11 -8.01 -6.08
N VAL A 97 2.52 -7.47 -4.94
CA VAL A 97 3.93 -7.23 -4.66
C VAL A 97 4.69 -8.54 -4.52
N VAL A 98 4.17 -9.49 -3.73
CA VAL A 98 4.90 -10.75 -3.55
C VAL A 98 4.91 -11.56 -4.84
N SER A 99 3.86 -11.49 -5.63
CA SER A 99 3.84 -12.16 -6.93
C SER A 99 4.88 -11.55 -7.87
N ALA A 100 4.98 -10.23 -7.89
CA ALA A 100 5.96 -9.54 -8.75
C ALA A 100 7.40 -9.84 -8.32
N MET A 101 7.64 -9.91 -7.02
CA MET A 101 8.99 -10.19 -6.52
C MET A 101 9.50 -11.55 -6.94
N THR A 102 8.63 -12.51 -7.12
CA THR A 102 9.02 -13.89 -7.39
C THR A 102 8.64 -14.32 -8.80
N ASN A 103 8.18 -13.39 -9.64
CA ASN A 103 7.71 -13.70 -10.99
C ASN A 103 6.64 -14.79 -10.99
N GLY A 104 5.80 -14.77 -9.96
CA GLY A 104 4.71 -15.74 -9.85
C GLY A 104 5.12 -17.12 -9.39
N ILE A 105 6.37 -17.32 -9.00
CA ILE A 105 6.87 -18.63 -8.60
C ILE A 105 6.74 -18.77 -7.09
N GLY A 106 6.18 -19.90 -6.66
CA GLY A 106 6.03 -20.21 -5.25
C GLY A 106 4.66 -19.87 -4.72
N VAL A 107 4.40 -20.29 -3.49
CA VAL A 107 3.13 -20.07 -2.82
C VAL A 107 3.37 -19.16 -1.62
N PHE A 108 2.57 -18.11 -1.52
CA PHE A 108 2.63 -17.19 -0.41
C PHE A 108 1.37 -17.30 0.44
N HIS A 109 1.54 -17.09 1.71
CA HIS A 109 0.43 -17.02 2.66
C HIS A 109 0.40 -15.61 3.23
N LEU A 110 -0.77 -14.97 3.15
CA LEU A 110 -0.96 -13.64 3.68
C LEU A 110 -1.81 -13.72 4.94
N HIS A 111 -1.38 -13.01 5.97
CA HIS A 111 -2.19 -12.85 7.16
C HIS A 111 -3.28 -11.81 6.90
N PRO A 112 -4.39 -11.84 7.66
CA PRO A 112 -5.39 -10.79 7.52
C PRO A 112 -4.79 -9.41 7.76
N PRO A 113 -5.26 -8.39 7.04
CA PRO A 113 -4.74 -7.03 7.23
C PRO A 113 -5.08 -6.52 8.62
N ARG A 114 -4.16 -5.73 9.19
CA ARG A 114 -4.33 -5.15 10.52
C ARG A 114 -4.21 -3.65 10.46
N PRO A 115 -5.11 -2.92 11.13
CA PRO A 115 -4.95 -1.47 11.23
C PRO A 115 -3.64 -1.13 11.94
N MET A 116 -3.00 -0.06 11.49
CA MET A 116 -1.78 0.41 12.13
C MET A 116 -2.11 1.37 13.26
N ASP A 117 -1.29 1.33 14.31
CA ASP A 117 -1.38 2.29 15.40
C ASP A 117 -0.84 3.64 14.88
N PRO A 118 -1.53 4.76 15.13
CA PRO A 118 -1.02 6.06 14.69
C PRO A 118 0.40 6.38 15.15
N ALA A 119 0.83 5.83 16.27
CA ALA A 119 2.22 6.04 16.74
C ALA A 119 3.24 5.48 15.75
N GLN A 120 2.85 4.51 14.92
CA GLN A 120 3.76 3.91 13.96
C GLN A 120 4.01 4.81 12.75
N PHE A 121 3.19 5.84 12.54
CA PHE A 121 3.32 6.67 11.35
C PHE A 121 4.60 7.48 11.32
N SER A 122 5.21 7.72 12.47
CA SER A 122 6.45 8.49 12.55
C SER A 122 7.69 7.61 12.66
N GLU A 123 7.55 6.30 12.59
CA GLU A 123 8.68 5.39 12.69
C GLU A 123 9.60 5.54 11.48
N LEU A 124 10.90 5.53 11.74
CA LEU A 124 11.88 5.58 10.68
C LEU A 124 11.94 4.25 9.95
N LEU A 125 12.47 4.29 8.72
CA LEU A 125 12.65 3.08 7.94
C LEU A 125 13.69 2.18 8.56
N GLU A 126 13.41 0.87 8.57
CA GLU A 126 14.37 -0.14 8.95
C GLU A 126 15.39 -0.33 7.83
N PRO A 127 16.58 -0.88 8.12
CA PRO A 127 17.59 -1.06 7.07
C PRO A 127 17.12 -1.87 5.87
N ASN A 128 16.19 -2.81 6.08
CA ASN A 128 15.72 -3.68 5.00
C ASN A 128 14.37 -3.25 4.45
N GLU A 129 13.95 -2.03 4.75
CA GLU A 129 12.68 -1.52 4.24
C GLU A 129 12.87 -0.72 2.97
N GLU A 130 11.97 -0.98 2.03
CA GLU A 130 11.80 -0.16 0.84
C GLU A 130 10.57 0.71 1.02
N CYS A 131 10.62 1.94 0.50
CA CYS A 131 9.53 2.89 0.72
C CYS A 131 9.29 3.70 -0.54
N VAL A 132 8.03 3.79 -0.94
CA VAL A 132 7.64 4.67 -2.05
C VAL A 132 6.49 5.55 -1.61
N ASN A 133 6.48 6.78 -2.12
CA ASN A 133 5.38 7.72 -1.92
C ASN A 133 4.68 7.91 -3.25
N ILE A 134 3.35 7.93 -3.22
CA ILE A 134 2.54 8.10 -4.40
C ILE A 134 1.60 9.26 -4.17
N GLY A 135 1.65 10.25 -5.06
CA GLY A 135 0.74 11.40 -4.98
C GLY A 135 -0.48 11.15 -5.85
N PHE A 136 -1.63 11.64 -5.37
CA PHE A 136 -2.89 11.60 -6.09
C PHE A 136 -3.56 12.95 -5.90
N ASP A 137 -4.57 13.24 -6.70
CA ASP A 137 -5.35 14.46 -6.47
C ASP A 137 -5.97 14.46 -5.07
N GLU A 138 -6.30 13.28 -4.56
CA GLU A 138 -6.95 13.13 -3.26
C GLU A 138 -6.00 13.25 -2.07
N GLY A 139 -4.69 13.16 -2.30
CA GLY A 139 -3.72 13.21 -1.23
C GLY A 139 -2.50 12.39 -1.56
N ARG A 140 -1.94 11.71 -0.55
CA ARG A 140 -0.80 10.83 -0.81
C ARG A 140 -0.92 9.53 -0.04
N ALA A 141 -0.29 8.51 -0.59
CA ALA A 141 -0.12 7.23 0.10
C ALA A 141 1.36 6.90 0.15
N GLN A 142 1.74 6.12 1.14
CA GLN A 142 3.10 5.61 1.26
C GLN A 142 3.03 4.11 1.42
N VAL A 143 3.85 3.40 0.66
CA VAL A 143 3.92 1.95 0.74
C VAL A 143 5.31 1.59 1.22
N ARG A 144 5.39 0.80 2.28
CA ARG A 144 6.65 0.29 2.81
C ARG A 144 6.65 -1.22 2.71
N LEU A 145 7.75 -1.76 2.22
CA LEU A 145 7.94 -3.20 2.11
C LEU A 145 9.15 -3.59 2.93
N PHE A 146 8.92 -4.44 3.91
CA PHE A 146 9.99 -4.98 4.75
C PHE A 146 10.15 -6.46 4.44
N LEU A 147 11.37 -6.88 4.13
CA LEU A 147 11.69 -8.29 3.91
C LEU A 147 12.53 -8.78 5.07
N SER A 148 12.09 -9.89 5.65
CA SER A 148 12.87 -10.55 6.69
C SER A 148 14.19 -11.03 6.08
N SER A 149 15.24 -11.04 6.90
CA SER A 149 16.55 -11.46 6.45
C SER A 149 16.65 -12.98 6.33
N ARG A 150 15.56 -13.70 6.59
CA ARG A 150 15.56 -15.16 6.55
C ARG A 150 14.42 -15.69 5.74
#